data_ab362fa24c4365aa22a2cb244e2786c2
#
_entry.id   ab362fa24c4365aa22a2cb244e2786c2
#
_cell.length_a   1.000
_cell.length_b   1.000
_cell.length_c   1.000
_cell.angle_alpha   90.00
_cell.angle_beta   90.00
_cell.angle_gamma   90.00
#
_symmetry.space_group_name_H-M   'P 1'
#
loop_
_entity.id
_entity.type
_entity.pdbx_description
1 polymer ?
#
loop_
_entity_poly.entity_id
_entity_poly.type
_entity_poly.pdbx_seq_one_letter_code
_entity_poly.pdbx_strand_id
1 'polypeptide(L)'
;MGEAKRKKQRECPAKGGTITPEDCGRGRNSSIACPVECPHNPFADVNHREHFEALEAMVLGLLGRKLIAELTPSQVRELADAMNQGDDFTTQALLAWHLFGEERLAKWMADGFARDWKNDEIVMLRHFTTLRPVLLEFREVRDELTSMAVDLLRPELPPFPVIDVGAAARIGRYEIALGCIYEVPAGRRLSGGVVAMPSMGAQDPAEAFAALLDHLDAPAEGREHWLIEHLPLLAEAFSAIESARLDPTTRYDLDLVPDALRNVAAFLDETDEALADQPLPELDGKTPREAAADPALRPRVACLLKEHIRSVDRQRRTEGVDIDSNPLLRELGLDELILPPPPLGFLDEDDADYDEEIPLDPPPSQEMLDGEELNDRIHAATGDEALWNRLEIRLADVLDAFNDLTDKLNANELEVLQGTVLAALGALHPDQPPGYDPDPERMLARYDAWISSGGDQESLGAYVDRIFAETRQPALCEAAADMMMFTEKQTGKKLRPKKIEALFTALAAAIWEAAHWPPARA
;
A
#
# COMPACT_ATOMS: atom_id res chain seq x y z
N MET A 1 -24.44 15.32 48.01
CA MET A 1 -25.21 14.44 47.10
C MET A 1 -24.61 14.62 45.72
N GLY A 2 -23.84 13.63 45.28
CA GLY A 2 -23.16 13.71 43.99
C GLY A 2 -24.18 13.54 42.85
N GLU A 3 -24.21 14.47 41.91
CA GLU A 3 -24.92 14.32 40.65
C GLU A 3 -24.38 13.08 39.93
N ALA A 4 -25.22 12.04 39.81
CA ALA A 4 -24.90 10.88 39.01
C ALA A 4 -24.71 11.36 37.56
N LYS A 5 -23.46 11.35 37.05
CA LYS A 5 -23.16 11.61 35.63
C LYS A 5 -24.10 10.73 34.80
N ARG A 6 -25.11 11.32 34.13
CA ARG A 6 -25.96 10.62 33.17
C ARG A 6 -25.03 9.95 32.15
N LYS A 7 -24.99 8.62 32.13
CA LYS A 7 -24.25 7.88 31.10
C LYS A 7 -24.74 8.35 29.74
N LYS A 8 -23.84 8.82 28.88
CA LYS A 8 -24.16 9.16 27.48
C LYS A 8 -24.88 7.96 26.87
N GLN A 9 -25.97 8.21 26.19
CA GLN A 9 -26.71 7.20 25.41
C GLN A 9 -26.63 7.55 23.94
N ARG A 10 -26.68 6.55 23.09
CA ARG A 10 -26.75 6.69 21.63
C ARG A 10 -27.87 5.83 21.07
N GLU A 11 -28.40 6.20 19.94
CA GLU A 11 -29.41 5.42 19.23
C GLU A 11 -28.79 4.12 18.71
N CYS A 12 -29.53 3.02 18.83
CA CYS A 12 -29.16 1.71 18.35
C CYS A 12 -30.19 1.22 17.33
N PRO A 13 -29.88 1.31 16.02
CA PRO A 13 -30.82 0.87 14.97
C PRO A 13 -31.20 -0.61 15.12
N ALA A 14 -30.25 -1.46 15.51
CA ALA A 14 -30.49 -2.89 15.70
C ALA A 14 -31.49 -3.22 16.85
N LYS A 15 -31.57 -2.35 17.87
CA LYS A 15 -32.49 -2.56 19.03
C LYS A 15 -33.72 -1.68 18.98
N GLY A 16 -33.82 -0.76 18.04
CA GLY A 16 -34.91 0.21 17.95
C GLY A 16 -35.02 1.11 19.18
N GLY A 17 -33.90 1.44 19.85
CA GLY A 17 -33.86 2.23 21.06
C GLY A 17 -32.48 2.74 21.39
N THR A 18 -32.29 3.20 22.65
CA THR A 18 -31.01 3.73 23.09
C THR A 18 -30.16 2.68 23.81
N ILE A 19 -28.84 2.77 23.68
CA ILE A 19 -27.83 1.91 24.31
C ILE A 19 -26.67 2.76 24.83
N THR A 20 -25.98 2.30 25.87
CA THR A 20 -24.75 2.96 26.28
C THR A 20 -23.61 2.65 25.30
N PRO A 21 -22.63 3.56 25.11
CA PRO A 21 -21.45 3.28 24.30
C PRO A 21 -20.71 1.99 24.71
N GLU A 22 -20.66 1.74 26.02
CA GLU A 22 -20.01 0.55 26.59
C GLU A 22 -20.74 -0.74 26.21
N ASP A 23 -22.08 -0.80 26.38
CA ASP A 23 -22.86 -1.99 26.02
C ASP A 23 -22.91 -2.22 24.51
N CYS A 24 -22.93 -1.12 23.71
CA CYS A 24 -22.80 -1.20 22.27
C CYS A 24 -21.45 -1.79 21.86
N GLY A 25 -20.33 -1.29 22.41
CA GLY A 25 -19.00 -1.80 22.11
C GLY A 25 -18.80 -3.26 22.48
N ARG A 26 -19.40 -3.72 23.60
CA ARG A 26 -19.32 -5.14 24.02
C ARG A 26 -20.11 -6.11 23.15
N GLY A 27 -21.19 -5.65 22.54
CA GLY A 27 -22.12 -6.54 21.82
C GLY A 27 -22.15 -6.37 20.32
N ARG A 28 -21.50 -5.33 19.80
CA ARG A 28 -21.51 -4.92 18.40
C ARG A 28 -20.98 -6.04 17.49
N ASN A 29 -21.72 -6.37 16.43
CA ASN A 29 -21.38 -7.44 15.48
C ASN A 29 -21.13 -8.83 16.11
N SER A 30 -21.56 -9.02 17.37
CA SER A 30 -21.46 -10.30 18.07
C SER A 30 -22.82 -10.72 18.65
N SER A 31 -23.24 -10.13 19.78
CA SER A 31 -24.57 -10.35 20.36
C SER A 31 -25.62 -9.35 19.84
N ILE A 32 -25.20 -8.29 19.17
CA ILE A 32 -26.05 -7.31 18.48
C ILE A 32 -25.72 -7.39 16.99
N ALA A 33 -26.68 -7.81 16.18
CA ALA A 33 -26.57 -7.79 14.72
C ALA A 33 -26.64 -6.35 14.22
N CYS A 34 -25.51 -5.65 14.18
CA CYS A 34 -25.44 -4.26 13.77
C CYS A 34 -25.64 -4.15 12.26
N PRO A 35 -26.56 -3.28 11.78
CA PRO A 35 -26.67 -3.00 10.35
C PRO A 35 -25.43 -2.25 9.85
N VAL A 36 -25.15 -2.40 8.55
CA VAL A 36 -24.01 -1.74 7.90
C VAL A 36 -24.12 -0.22 7.88
N GLU A 37 -25.34 0.31 7.97
CA GLU A 37 -25.60 1.75 8.00
C GLU A 37 -25.47 2.36 9.41
N CYS A 38 -25.16 1.57 10.43
CA CYS A 38 -25.02 2.08 11.79
C CYS A 38 -23.78 2.96 11.94
N PRO A 39 -23.93 4.26 12.27
CA PRO A 39 -22.79 5.18 12.35
C PRO A 39 -21.78 4.85 13.48
N HIS A 40 -22.10 3.86 14.30
CA HIS A 40 -21.25 3.40 15.39
C HIS A 40 -20.64 2.01 15.10
N ASN A 41 -20.90 1.45 13.92
CA ASN A 41 -20.33 0.18 13.51
C ASN A 41 -19.03 0.44 12.76
N PRO A 42 -17.85 0.00 13.25
CA PRO A 42 -16.58 0.19 12.55
C PRO A 42 -16.54 -0.49 11.18
N PHE A 43 -17.38 -1.50 10.96
CA PHE A 43 -17.52 -2.20 9.68
C PHE A 43 -18.56 -1.56 8.73
N ALA A 44 -19.10 -0.38 9.06
CA ALA A 44 -19.98 0.37 8.18
C ALA A 44 -19.14 1.16 7.15
N ASP A 45 -19.66 1.30 5.92
CA ASP A 45 -18.95 1.99 4.83
C ASP A 45 -18.58 3.43 5.21
N VAL A 46 -19.46 4.14 5.92
CA VAL A 46 -19.22 5.52 6.41
C VAL A 46 -18.07 5.62 7.43
N ASN A 47 -17.66 4.52 8.03
CA ASN A 47 -16.59 4.45 9.02
C ASN A 47 -15.33 3.76 8.47
N HIS A 48 -15.29 3.45 7.16
CA HIS A 48 -14.25 2.61 6.59
C HIS A 48 -12.86 3.23 6.79
N ARG A 49 -12.64 4.45 6.29
CA ARG A 49 -11.33 5.11 6.37
C ARG A 49 -10.88 5.41 7.81
N GLU A 50 -11.79 5.85 8.68
CA GLU A 50 -11.44 6.32 10.02
C GLU A 50 -11.34 5.21 11.06
N HIS A 51 -12.24 4.21 10.99
CA HIS A 51 -12.38 3.23 12.06
C HIS A 51 -12.06 1.80 11.64
N PHE A 52 -12.44 1.41 10.42
CA PHE A 52 -12.20 0.04 9.96
C PHE A 52 -10.71 -0.18 9.67
N GLU A 53 -10.07 0.67 8.89
CA GLU A 53 -8.66 0.55 8.56
C GLU A 53 -7.78 0.61 9.79
N ALA A 54 -8.07 1.50 10.73
CA ALA A 54 -7.36 1.56 12.01
C ALA A 54 -7.55 0.27 12.85
N LEU A 55 -8.75 -0.31 12.85
CA LEU A 55 -9.02 -1.59 13.52
C LEU A 55 -8.29 -2.74 12.84
N GLU A 56 -8.30 -2.79 11.51
CA GLU A 56 -7.60 -3.77 10.69
C GLU A 56 -6.10 -3.74 10.97
N ALA A 57 -5.48 -2.57 10.85
CA ALA A 57 -4.05 -2.38 11.12
C ALA A 57 -3.65 -2.76 12.55
N MET A 58 -4.46 -2.38 13.55
CA MET A 58 -4.21 -2.74 14.94
C MET A 58 -4.24 -4.26 15.14
N VAL A 59 -5.24 -4.96 14.58
CA VAL A 59 -5.37 -6.42 14.74
C VAL A 59 -4.24 -7.13 13.99
N LEU A 60 -3.90 -6.70 12.76
CA LEU A 60 -2.75 -7.22 12.02
C LEU A 60 -1.44 -7.01 12.78
N GLY A 61 -1.24 -5.85 13.40
CA GLY A 61 -0.08 -5.59 14.25
C GLY A 61 0.00 -6.51 15.49
N LEU A 62 -1.15 -6.87 16.09
CA LEU A 62 -1.20 -7.85 17.19
C LEU A 62 -0.83 -9.26 16.71
N LEU A 63 -1.35 -9.65 15.55
CA LEU A 63 -1.05 -10.94 14.92
C LEU A 63 0.41 -11.02 14.49
N GLY A 64 0.95 -9.97 13.86
CA GLY A 64 2.33 -9.90 13.42
C GLY A 64 3.34 -10.06 14.57
N ARG A 65 3.13 -9.34 15.69
CA ARG A 65 3.98 -9.51 16.89
C ARG A 65 3.98 -10.94 17.41
N LYS A 66 2.81 -11.59 17.46
CA LYS A 66 2.73 -12.98 17.88
C LYS A 66 3.39 -13.92 16.88
N LEU A 67 3.19 -13.66 15.59
CA LEU A 67 3.79 -14.44 14.52
C LEU A 67 5.31 -14.42 14.60
N ILE A 68 5.93 -13.24 14.67
CA ILE A 68 7.39 -13.08 14.77
C ILE A 68 7.96 -13.84 15.96
N ALA A 69 7.23 -13.92 17.07
CA ALA A 69 7.65 -14.66 18.25
C ALA A 69 7.64 -16.19 18.05
N GLU A 70 6.92 -16.71 17.05
CA GLU A 70 6.79 -18.14 16.77
C GLU A 70 7.51 -18.61 15.50
N LEU A 71 7.90 -17.67 14.64
CA LEU A 71 8.66 -17.98 13.42
C LEU A 71 10.06 -18.48 13.74
N THR A 72 10.55 -19.40 12.91
CA THR A 72 11.95 -19.81 12.94
C THR A 72 12.87 -18.69 12.45
N PRO A 73 14.15 -18.66 12.83
CA PRO A 73 15.09 -17.64 12.34
C PRO A 73 15.20 -17.57 10.82
N SER A 74 14.94 -18.68 10.12
CA SER A 74 14.92 -18.71 8.64
C SER A 74 13.72 -17.98 8.09
N GLN A 75 12.53 -18.23 8.64
CA GLN A 75 11.28 -17.57 8.21
C GLN A 75 11.28 -16.07 8.53
N VAL A 76 11.83 -15.68 9.71
CA VAL A 76 12.01 -14.26 10.04
C VAL A 76 12.94 -13.57 9.03
N ARG A 77 14.01 -14.26 8.60
CA ARG A 77 14.93 -13.70 7.60
C ARG A 77 14.26 -13.55 6.25
N GLU A 78 13.53 -14.56 5.79
CA GLU A 78 12.79 -14.52 4.52
C GLU A 78 11.78 -13.36 4.48
N LEU A 79 11.02 -13.17 5.56
CA LEU A 79 10.09 -12.05 5.68
C LEU A 79 10.84 -10.70 5.70
N ALA A 80 11.95 -10.61 6.44
CA ALA A 80 12.77 -9.41 6.50
C ALA A 80 13.42 -9.10 5.14
N ASP A 81 13.87 -10.11 4.40
CA ASP A 81 14.44 -9.94 3.05
C ASP A 81 13.40 -9.39 2.07
N ALA A 82 12.15 -9.87 2.12
CA ALA A 82 11.06 -9.33 1.29
C ALA A 82 10.74 -7.88 1.64
N MET A 83 10.62 -7.56 2.93
CA MET A 83 10.41 -6.18 3.40
C MET A 83 11.54 -5.23 2.96
N ASN A 84 12.79 -5.67 3.08
CA ASN A 84 13.97 -4.88 2.74
C ASN A 84 14.13 -4.62 1.24
N GLN A 85 13.54 -5.47 0.41
CA GLN A 85 13.51 -5.28 -1.05
C GLN A 85 12.38 -4.35 -1.49
N GLY A 86 11.53 -3.88 -0.57
CA GLY A 86 10.35 -3.08 -0.88
C GLY A 86 9.28 -3.90 -1.63
N ASP A 87 9.33 -5.22 -1.51
CA ASP A 87 8.34 -6.10 -2.14
C ASP A 87 7.15 -6.31 -1.19
N ASP A 88 6.26 -5.34 -1.19
CA ASP A 88 5.04 -5.35 -0.36
C ASP A 88 4.15 -6.54 -0.68
N PHE A 89 4.05 -6.94 -1.95
CA PHE A 89 3.24 -8.09 -2.32
C PHE A 89 3.79 -9.39 -1.72
N THR A 90 5.07 -9.67 -1.89
CA THR A 90 5.71 -10.87 -1.30
C THR A 90 5.65 -10.83 0.23
N THR A 91 5.87 -9.68 0.85
CA THR A 91 5.73 -9.50 2.30
C THR A 91 4.33 -9.89 2.78
N GLN A 92 3.29 -9.37 2.15
CA GLN A 92 1.91 -9.65 2.51
C GLN A 92 1.52 -11.11 2.22
N ALA A 93 2.02 -11.68 1.12
CA ALA A 93 1.80 -13.09 0.77
C ALA A 93 2.43 -14.03 1.81
N LEU A 94 3.66 -13.76 2.26
CA LEU A 94 4.32 -14.51 3.33
C LEU A 94 3.57 -14.39 4.66
N LEU A 95 3.11 -13.19 5.01
CA LEU A 95 2.27 -13.00 6.20
C LEU A 95 0.96 -13.80 6.11
N ALA A 96 0.29 -13.76 4.96
CA ALA A 96 -0.93 -14.54 4.71
C ALA A 96 -0.64 -16.04 4.84
N TRP A 97 0.45 -16.55 4.25
CA TRP A 97 0.86 -17.94 4.38
C TRP A 97 1.09 -18.33 5.85
N HIS A 98 1.92 -17.60 6.57
CA HIS A 98 2.26 -17.95 7.95
C HIS A 98 1.07 -17.83 8.92
N LEU A 99 0.14 -16.92 8.68
CA LEU A 99 -1.04 -16.76 9.55
C LEU A 99 -2.15 -17.75 9.21
N PHE A 100 -2.44 -17.97 7.95
CA PHE A 100 -3.63 -18.67 7.47
C PHE A 100 -3.28 -20.02 6.84
N GLY A 101 -2.26 -20.09 5.99
CA GLY A 101 -1.83 -21.32 5.32
C GLY A 101 -1.33 -22.37 6.32
N GLU A 102 -0.57 -22.00 7.32
CA GLU A 102 -0.09 -22.90 8.38
C GLU A 102 -1.13 -23.12 9.51
N GLU A 103 -2.37 -22.68 9.32
CA GLU A 103 -3.47 -22.79 10.31
C GLU A 103 -3.15 -22.18 11.70
N ARG A 104 -2.14 -21.33 11.80
CA ARG A 104 -1.70 -20.74 13.09
C ARG A 104 -2.81 -19.92 13.72
N LEU A 105 -3.53 -19.12 12.93
CA LEU A 105 -4.62 -18.30 13.43
C LEU A 105 -5.71 -19.14 14.09
N ALA A 106 -6.13 -20.23 13.43
CA ALA A 106 -7.15 -21.14 13.97
C ALA A 106 -6.68 -21.76 15.30
N LYS A 107 -5.41 -22.18 15.36
CA LYS A 107 -4.79 -22.72 16.57
C LYS A 107 -4.74 -21.68 17.70
N TRP A 108 -4.28 -20.47 17.42
CA TRP A 108 -4.21 -19.41 18.43
C TRP A 108 -5.60 -19.04 18.98
N MET A 109 -6.61 -19.02 18.13
CA MET A 109 -7.98 -18.80 18.59
C MET A 109 -8.47 -19.92 19.50
N ALA A 110 -8.17 -21.18 19.16
CA ALA A 110 -8.52 -22.34 20.00
C ALA A 110 -7.79 -22.30 21.36
N ASP A 111 -6.54 -21.86 21.38
CA ASP A 111 -5.72 -21.71 22.59
C ASP A 111 -6.12 -20.48 23.43
N GLY A 112 -7.05 -19.65 22.96
CA GLY A 112 -7.58 -18.50 23.69
C GLY A 112 -6.66 -17.27 23.63
N PHE A 113 -5.85 -17.13 22.61
CA PHE A 113 -4.97 -15.97 22.39
C PHE A 113 -5.70 -14.62 22.49
N ALA A 114 -6.91 -14.54 21.92
CA ALA A 114 -7.71 -13.32 21.90
C ALA A 114 -8.67 -13.17 23.11
N ARG A 115 -8.47 -13.92 24.21
CA ARG A 115 -9.42 -13.95 25.35
C ARG A 115 -9.66 -12.57 25.95
N ASP A 116 -8.62 -11.75 26.04
CA ASP A 116 -8.67 -10.43 26.68
C ASP A 116 -8.82 -9.27 25.68
N TRP A 117 -9.06 -9.60 24.41
CA TRP A 117 -9.24 -8.61 23.36
C TRP A 117 -10.62 -7.94 23.44
N LYS A 118 -10.72 -6.72 22.90
CA LYS A 118 -12.00 -6.02 22.78
C LYS A 118 -12.89 -6.73 21.76
N ASN A 119 -14.20 -6.54 21.90
CA ASN A 119 -15.18 -7.20 21.03
C ASN A 119 -14.96 -6.94 19.53
N ASP A 120 -14.64 -5.69 19.14
CA ASP A 120 -14.41 -5.36 17.73
C ASP A 120 -13.15 -6.05 17.18
N GLU A 121 -12.09 -6.15 17.99
CA GLU A 121 -10.87 -6.89 17.64
C GLU A 121 -11.16 -8.39 17.45
N ILE A 122 -11.99 -8.98 18.31
CA ILE A 122 -12.42 -10.38 18.16
C ILE A 122 -13.30 -10.57 16.91
N VAL A 123 -14.17 -9.61 16.61
CA VAL A 123 -14.99 -9.65 15.39
C VAL A 123 -14.10 -9.58 14.16
N MET A 124 -13.13 -8.65 14.13
CA MET A 124 -12.16 -8.53 13.04
C MET A 124 -11.35 -9.80 12.87
N LEU A 125 -10.86 -10.39 13.96
CA LEU A 125 -10.14 -11.65 13.95
C LEU A 125 -10.95 -12.79 13.32
N ARG A 126 -12.28 -12.85 13.57
CA ARG A 126 -13.18 -13.82 12.93
C ARG A 126 -13.33 -13.58 11.42
N HIS A 127 -13.36 -12.32 10.99
CA HIS A 127 -13.36 -12.01 9.57
C HIS A 127 -12.09 -12.51 8.89
N PHE A 128 -10.93 -12.34 9.50
CA PHE A 128 -9.68 -12.89 8.98
C PHE A 128 -9.67 -14.42 8.83
N THR A 129 -10.45 -15.18 9.62
CA THR A 129 -10.53 -16.64 9.42
C THR A 129 -11.27 -17.04 8.14
N THR A 130 -11.88 -16.12 7.42
CA THR A 130 -12.50 -16.37 6.11
C THR A 130 -11.57 -16.10 4.93
N LEU A 131 -10.30 -15.78 5.21
CA LEU A 131 -9.31 -15.47 4.19
C LEU A 131 -9.12 -16.63 3.23
N ARG A 132 -9.12 -16.30 1.94
CA ARG A 132 -8.91 -17.27 0.86
C ARG A 132 -8.26 -16.62 -0.35
N PRO A 133 -7.55 -17.39 -1.17
CA PRO A 133 -6.99 -16.92 -2.42
C PRO A 133 -8.09 -16.71 -3.47
N VAL A 134 -7.87 -15.75 -4.36
CA VAL A 134 -8.78 -15.38 -5.44
C VAL A 134 -8.02 -14.93 -6.68
N LEU A 135 -8.63 -15.15 -7.83
CA LEU A 135 -8.29 -14.48 -9.07
C LEU A 135 -9.51 -13.63 -9.46
N LEU A 136 -9.45 -12.34 -9.18
CA LEU A 136 -10.58 -11.41 -9.37
C LEU A 136 -10.54 -10.80 -10.77
N GLU A 137 -11.66 -10.80 -11.48
CA GLU A 137 -11.89 -9.94 -12.63
C GLU A 137 -12.86 -8.84 -12.20
N PHE A 138 -12.40 -7.59 -12.20
CA PHE A 138 -13.20 -6.44 -11.82
C PHE A 138 -14.15 -6.04 -12.94
N ARG A 139 -15.38 -5.72 -12.59
CA ARG A 139 -16.46 -5.42 -13.55
C ARG A 139 -16.90 -3.98 -13.53
N GLU A 140 -16.96 -3.38 -12.35
CA GLU A 140 -17.54 -2.06 -12.15
C GLU A 140 -16.88 -1.40 -10.95
N VAL A 141 -16.53 -0.14 -11.05
CA VAL A 141 -16.18 0.71 -9.91
C VAL A 141 -17.42 1.53 -9.56
N ARG A 142 -18.02 1.26 -8.40
CA ARG A 142 -19.28 1.90 -7.98
C ARG A 142 -19.07 3.25 -7.34
N ASP A 143 -18.07 3.34 -6.50
CA ASP A 143 -17.70 4.55 -5.77
C ASP A 143 -16.21 4.49 -5.34
N GLU A 144 -15.77 5.43 -4.54
CA GLU A 144 -14.39 5.54 -4.06
C GLU A 144 -13.93 4.38 -3.15
N LEU A 145 -14.84 3.53 -2.71
CA LEU A 145 -14.59 2.44 -1.77
C LEU A 145 -14.91 1.07 -2.36
N THR A 146 -15.87 1.01 -3.29
CA THR A 146 -16.53 -0.25 -3.69
C THR A 146 -16.33 -0.53 -5.16
N SER A 147 -15.76 -1.69 -5.47
CA SER A 147 -15.73 -2.25 -6.80
C SER A 147 -16.49 -3.57 -6.85
N MET A 148 -17.08 -3.91 -8.01
CA MET A 148 -17.69 -5.22 -8.23
C MET A 148 -16.72 -6.16 -8.93
N ALA A 149 -16.56 -7.37 -8.43
CA ALA A 149 -15.69 -8.37 -9.03
C ALA A 149 -16.35 -9.74 -9.13
N VAL A 150 -15.82 -10.57 -10.02
CA VAL A 150 -16.08 -12.01 -10.09
C VAL A 150 -14.80 -12.77 -9.74
N ASP A 151 -14.95 -13.91 -9.11
CA ASP A 151 -13.82 -14.79 -8.78
C ASP A 151 -13.68 -15.84 -9.92
N LEU A 152 -12.64 -15.72 -10.72
CA LEU A 152 -12.38 -16.64 -11.82
C LEU A 152 -11.99 -18.05 -11.37
N LEU A 153 -11.57 -18.21 -10.09
CA LEU A 153 -11.36 -19.54 -9.49
C LEU A 153 -12.68 -20.21 -9.09
N ARG A 154 -13.76 -19.44 -8.97
CA ARG A 154 -15.10 -19.90 -8.57
C ARG A 154 -16.17 -19.20 -9.41
N PRO A 155 -16.20 -19.51 -10.73
CA PRO A 155 -17.09 -18.84 -11.69
C PRO A 155 -18.60 -19.08 -11.40
N GLU A 156 -18.94 -20.04 -10.57
CA GLU A 156 -20.29 -20.33 -10.12
C GLU A 156 -20.81 -19.29 -9.09
N LEU A 157 -19.92 -18.52 -8.47
CA LEU A 157 -20.32 -17.49 -7.53
C LEU A 157 -20.80 -16.23 -8.28
N PRO A 158 -21.87 -15.57 -7.80
CA PRO A 158 -22.29 -14.31 -8.39
C PRO A 158 -21.24 -13.21 -8.15
N PRO A 159 -21.24 -12.14 -8.97
CA PRO A 159 -20.44 -10.96 -8.69
C PRO A 159 -20.70 -10.41 -7.29
N PHE A 160 -19.66 -9.93 -6.64
CA PHE A 160 -19.70 -9.45 -5.27
C PHE A 160 -18.95 -8.12 -5.10
N PRO A 161 -19.33 -7.31 -4.10
CA PRO A 161 -18.61 -6.09 -3.79
C PRO A 161 -17.25 -6.40 -3.12
N VAL A 162 -16.22 -5.73 -3.60
CA VAL A 162 -14.89 -5.63 -3.00
C VAL A 162 -14.77 -4.24 -2.39
N ILE A 163 -14.52 -4.19 -1.10
CA ILE A 163 -14.45 -2.96 -0.31
C ILE A 163 -12.96 -2.63 -0.11
N ASP A 164 -12.44 -1.73 -0.93
CA ASP A 164 -11.03 -1.33 -0.88
C ASP A 164 -10.82 0.00 -1.60
N VAL A 165 -10.35 1.02 -0.87
CA VAL A 165 -10.11 2.37 -1.40
C VAL A 165 -9.03 2.36 -2.47
N GLY A 166 -7.90 1.68 -2.20
CA GLY A 166 -6.77 1.61 -3.13
C GLY A 166 -7.14 0.90 -4.43
N ALA A 167 -7.89 -0.22 -4.34
CA ALA A 167 -8.41 -0.91 -5.51
C ALA A 167 -9.41 -0.04 -6.27
N ALA A 168 -10.40 0.54 -5.59
CA ALA A 168 -11.42 1.39 -6.22
C ALA A 168 -10.80 2.61 -6.92
N ALA A 169 -9.69 3.15 -6.40
CA ALA A 169 -8.99 4.28 -7.01
C ALA A 169 -8.24 3.94 -8.30
N ARG A 170 -7.71 2.72 -8.43
CA ARG A 170 -6.76 2.35 -9.50
C ARG A 170 -7.32 1.38 -10.54
N ILE A 171 -8.35 0.62 -10.21
CA ILE A 171 -8.86 -0.47 -11.04
C ILE A 171 -9.81 0.03 -12.11
N GLY A 172 -9.71 -0.54 -13.32
CA GLY A 172 -10.63 -0.42 -14.43
C GLY A 172 -11.50 -1.67 -14.63
N ARG A 173 -12.40 -1.63 -15.64
CA ARG A 173 -13.18 -2.81 -16.06
C ARG A 173 -12.24 -3.89 -16.57
N TYR A 174 -12.55 -5.15 -16.26
CA TYR A 174 -11.80 -6.34 -16.70
C TYR A 174 -10.36 -6.43 -16.21
N GLU A 175 -9.91 -5.53 -15.33
CA GLU A 175 -8.64 -5.74 -14.61
C GLU A 175 -8.72 -7.06 -13.84
N ILE A 176 -7.62 -7.82 -13.90
CA ILE A 176 -7.53 -9.11 -13.23
C ILE A 176 -6.42 -9.05 -12.20
N ALA A 177 -6.74 -9.45 -10.97
CA ALA A 177 -5.78 -9.44 -9.87
C ALA A 177 -5.80 -10.76 -9.11
N LEU A 178 -4.62 -11.29 -8.85
CA LEU A 178 -4.37 -12.41 -7.95
C LEU A 178 -4.07 -11.87 -6.55
N GLY A 179 -4.64 -12.47 -5.52
CA GLY A 179 -4.41 -12.10 -4.14
C GLY A 179 -5.26 -12.90 -3.17
N CYS A 180 -5.47 -12.34 -1.98
CA CYS A 180 -6.36 -12.93 -0.98
C CYS A 180 -7.48 -11.96 -0.62
N ILE A 181 -8.66 -12.51 -0.29
CA ILE A 181 -9.79 -11.76 0.27
C ILE A 181 -10.28 -12.41 1.56
N TYR A 182 -10.93 -11.61 2.38
CA TYR A 182 -11.71 -12.09 3.52
C TYR A 182 -13.08 -11.41 3.55
N GLU A 183 -14.05 -12.03 4.20
CA GLU A 183 -15.43 -11.53 4.25
C GLU A 183 -15.58 -10.44 5.30
N VAL A 184 -16.30 -9.38 4.96
CA VAL A 184 -16.76 -8.31 5.86
C VAL A 184 -18.26 -8.09 5.69
N PRO A 185 -18.97 -7.46 6.65
CA PRO A 185 -20.42 -7.31 6.56
C PRO A 185 -20.93 -6.62 5.28
N ALA A 186 -20.18 -5.67 4.73
CA ALA A 186 -20.54 -4.92 3.52
C ALA A 186 -20.14 -5.63 2.22
N GLY A 187 -19.26 -6.64 2.27
CA GLY A 187 -18.76 -7.32 1.07
C GLY A 187 -17.53 -8.17 1.36
N ARG A 188 -16.49 -8.00 0.58
CA ARG A 188 -15.19 -8.66 0.77
C ARG A 188 -14.08 -7.63 0.74
N ARG A 189 -13.07 -7.82 1.56
CA ARG A 189 -11.89 -6.95 1.67
C ARG A 189 -10.69 -7.66 1.07
N LEU A 190 -9.86 -6.94 0.32
CA LEU A 190 -8.55 -7.42 -0.07
C LEU A 190 -7.65 -7.52 1.17
N SER A 191 -6.91 -8.60 1.30
CA SER A 191 -5.95 -8.78 2.39
C SER A 191 -4.54 -8.67 1.84
N GLY A 192 -3.92 -7.56 2.13
CA GLY A 192 -2.57 -7.28 1.66
C GLY A 192 -2.51 -6.92 0.17
N GLY A 193 -1.33 -7.10 -0.41
CA GLY A 193 -1.09 -6.80 -1.80
C GLY A 193 -1.89 -7.68 -2.75
N VAL A 194 -2.15 -7.14 -3.92
CA VAL A 194 -2.63 -7.89 -5.08
C VAL A 194 -1.65 -7.69 -6.23
N VAL A 195 -1.46 -8.74 -7.02
CA VAL A 195 -0.68 -8.63 -8.24
C VAL A 195 -1.59 -8.67 -9.45
N ALA A 196 -1.41 -7.71 -10.35
CA ALA A 196 -2.17 -7.67 -11.59
C ALA A 196 -1.72 -8.84 -12.49
N MET A 197 -2.69 -9.56 -13.04
CA MET A 197 -2.42 -10.55 -14.07
C MET A 197 -2.03 -9.83 -15.36
N PRO A 198 -0.91 -10.20 -16.00
CA PRO A 198 -0.51 -9.60 -17.27
C PRO A 198 -1.54 -9.86 -18.37
N SER A 199 -1.43 -9.10 -19.46
CA SER A 199 -2.28 -9.30 -20.64
C SER A 199 -2.09 -10.71 -21.22
N MET A 200 -3.21 -11.39 -21.46
CA MET A 200 -3.24 -12.72 -22.09
C MET A 200 -3.70 -12.68 -23.56
N GLY A 201 -3.84 -11.46 -24.11
CA GLY A 201 -4.26 -11.27 -25.51
C GLY A 201 -5.64 -11.88 -25.80
N ALA A 202 -5.70 -12.76 -26.80
CA ALA A 202 -6.94 -13.46 -27.18
C ALA A 202 -7.28 -14.68 -26.32
N GLN A 203 -6.47 -15.01 -25.32
CA GLN A 203 -6.69 -16.18 -24.45
C GLN A 203 -7.64 -15.83 -23.31
N ASP A 204 -8.47 -16.81 -22.91
CA ASP A 204 -9.29 -16.67 -21.71
C ASP A 204 -8.40 -16.65 -20.46
N PRO A 205 -8.51 -15.62 -19.60
CA PRO A 205 -7.64 -15.49 -18.44
C PRO A 205 -7.73 -16.65 -17.44
N ALA A 206 -8.92 -17.25 -17.26
CA ALA A 206 -9.08 -18.39 -16.37
C ALA A 206 -8.38 -19.64 -16.93
N GLU A 207 -8.47 -19.86 -18.26
CA GLU A 207 -7.77 -20.95 -18.95
C GLU A 207 -6.25 -20.73 -18.92
N ALA A 208 -5.79 -19.50 -19.16
CA ALA A 208 -4.38 -19.14 -19.09
C ALA A 208 -3.81 -19.36 -17.67
N PHE A 209 -4.55 -18.95 -16.65
CA PHE A 209 -4.15 -19.20 -15.26
C PHE A 209 -4.16 -20.69 -14.91
N ALA A 210 -5.14 -21.45 -15.38
CA ALA A 210 -5.16 -22.90 -15.19
C ALA A 210 -3.95 -23.57 -15.84
N ALA A 211 -3.56 -23.15 -17.06
CA ALA A 211 -2.37 -23.67 -17.74
C ALA A 211 -1.08 -23.33 -16.97
N LEU A 212 -1.00 -22.14 -16.35
CA LEU A 212 0.11 -21.77 -15.47
C LEU A 212 0.17 -22.67 -14.23
N LEU A 213 -0.97 -22.92 -13.57
CA LEU A 213 -1.04 -23.80 -12.42
C LEU A 213 -0.64 -25.25 -12.75
N ASP A 214 -1.07 -25.75 -13.90
CA ASP A 214 -0.70 -27.08 -14.38
C ASP A 214 0.82 -27.17 -14.69
N HIS A 215 1.40 -26.11 -15.25
CA HIS A 215 2.84 -26.00 -15.51
C HIS A 215 3.68 -26.00 -14.23
N LEU A 216 3.16 -25.39 -13.17
CA LEU A 216 3.79 -25.33 -11.85
C LEU A 216 3.45 -26.54 -10.96
N ASP A 217 2.88 -27.60 -11.52
CA ASP A 217 2.47 -28.83 -10.80
C ASP A 217 1.54 -28.55 -9.59
N ALA A 218 0.69 -27.52 -9.68
CA ALA A 218 -0.24 -27.20 -8.60
C ALA A 218 -1.26 -28.33 -8.38
N PRO A 219 -1.43 -28.83 -7.15
CA PRO A 219 -2.30 -29.96 -6.88
C PRO A 219 -3.78 -29.61 -7.11
N ALA A 220 -4.57 -30.56 -7.58
CA ALA A 220 -6.01 -30.38 -7.67
C ALA A 220 -6.68 -30.36 -6.29
N GLU A 221 -6.22 -31.25 -5.38
CA GLU A 221 -6.67 -31.30 -3.99
C GLU A 221 -5.80 -30.38 -3.13
N GLY A 222 -6.41 -29.53 -2.29
CA GLY A 222 -5.70 -28.56 -1.49
C GLY A 222 -5.18 -27.34 -2.28
N ARG A 223 -5.71 -27.10 -3.49
CA ARG A 223 -5.27 -26.01 -4.38
C ARG A 223 -5.31 -24.64 -3.71
N GLU A 224 -6.30 -24.35 -2.88
CA GLU A 224 -6.39 -23.07 -2.17
C GLU A 224 -5.20 -22.85 -1.21
N HIS A 225 -4.84 -23.88 -0.50
CA HIS A 225 -3.68 -23.86 0.39
C HIS A 225 -2.38 -23.67 -0.40
N TRP A 226 -2.22 -24.41 -1.48
CA TRP A 226 -1.08 -24.28 -2.38
C TRP A 226 -0.98 -22.87 -2.98
N LEU A 227 -2.12 -22.27 -3.38
CA LEU A 227 -2.15 -20.90 -3.91
C LEU A 227 -1.64 -19.88 -2.90
N ILE A 228 -2.06 -19.97 -1.63
CA ILE A 228 -1.58 -19.04 -0.58
C ILE A 228 -0.06 -19.21 -0.39
N GLU A 229 0.43 -20.45 -0.35
CA GLU A 229 1.85 -20.77 -0.17
C GLU A 229 2.72 -20.23 -1.32
N HIS A 230 2.18 -20.27 -2.56
CA HIS A 230 2.93 -19.97 -3.76
C HIS A 230 2.56 -18.61 -4.41
N LEU A 231 1.87 -17.72 -3.69
CA LEU A 231 1.56 -16.39 -4.19
C LEU A 231 2.80 -15.62 -4.68
N PRO A 232 3.96 -15.63 -3.97
CA PRO A 232 5.17 -14.98 -4.47
C PRO A 232 5.67 -15.57 -5.80
N LEU A 233 5.67 -16.89 -5.93
CA LEU A 233 6.06 -17.59 -7.17
C LEU A 233 5.13 -17.22 -8.35
N LEU A 234 3.83 -17.11 -8.09
CA LEU A 234 2.85 -16.70 -9.11
C LEU A 234 3.04 -15.24 -9.53
N ALA A 235 3.38 -14.37 -8.59
CA ALA A 235 3.73 -12.97 -8.90
C ALA A 235 4.99 -12.89 -9.77
N GLU A 236 6.00 -13.69 -9.46
CA GLU A 236 7.22 -13.80 -10.27
C GLU A 236 6.91 -14.32 -11.68
N ALA A 237 6.07 -15.34 -11.81
CA ALA A 237 5.62 -15.85 -13.10
C ALA A 237 4.85 -14.78 -13.90
N PHE A 238 3.98 -14.00 -13.26
CA PHE A 238 3.28 -12.87 -13.91
C PHE A 238 4.26 -11.78 -14.38
N SER A 239 5.23 -11.43 -13.56
CA SER A 239 6.29 -10.49 -13.92
C SER A 239 7.13 -11.00 -15.09
N ALA A 240 7.45 -12.30 -15.13
CA ALA A 240 8.17 -12.92 -16.24
C ALA A 240 7.35 -12.89 -17.56
N ILE A 241 6.04 -13.15 -17.51
CA ILE A 241 5.15 -13.06 -18.67
C ILE A 241 5.12 -11.61 -19.20
N GLU A 242 4.89 -10.63 -18.33
CA GLU A 242 4.83 -9.21 -18.71
C GLU A 242 6.14 -8.73 -19.30
N SER A 243 7.24 -9.09 -18.68
CA SER A 243 8.58 -8.72 -19.12
C SER A 243 8.95 -9.35 -20.47
N ALA A 244 8.61 -10.63 -20.68
CA ALA A 244 8.83 -11.30 -21.98
C ALA A 244 7.99 -10.66 -23.11
N ARG A 245 6.83 -10.10 -22.77
CA ARG A 245 5.97 -9.37 -23.69
C ARG A 245 6.57 -8.02 -24.10
N LEU A 246 7.16 -7.29 -23.11
CA LEU A 246 7.73 -5.96 -23.34
C LEU A 246 9.11 -6.02 -24.02
N ASP A 247 9.94 -6.98 -23.65
CA ASP A 247 11.27 -7.19 -24.23
C ASP A 247 11.57 -8.66 -24.46
N PRO A 248 11.24 -9.22 -25.64
CA PRO A 248 11.51 -10.62 -25.98
C PRO A 248 13.00 -10.98 -25.97
N THR A 249 13.91 -10.00 -25.90
CA THR A 249 15.36 -10.23 -25.91
C THR A 249 15.96 -10.42 -24.53
N THR A 250 15.24 -10.02 -23.48
CA THR A 250 15.70 -10.16 -22.09
C THR A 250 15.48 -11.59 -21.60
N ARG A 251 16.48 -12.16 -20.95
CA ARG A 251 16.40 -13.51 -20.36
C ARG A 251 15.77 -13.40 -18.98
N TYR A 252 14.47 -13.63 -18.92
CA TYR A 252 13.75 -13.91 -17.68
C TYR A 252 13.80 -15.39 -17.37
N ASP A 253 13.45 -15.77 -16.14
CA ASP A 253 13.28 -17.18 -15.80
C ASP A 253 12.01 -17.73 -16.48
N LEU A 254 12.16 -18.03 -17.79
CA LEU A 254 11.07 -18.55 -18.63
C LEU A 254 10.65 -19.97 -18.24
N ASP A 255 11.40 -20.62 -17.33
CA ASP A 255 11.02 -21.97 -16.85
C ASP A 255 9.75 -21.91 -16.01
N LEU A 256 9.43 -20.73 -15.44
CA LEU A 256 8.17 -20.49 -14.73
C LEU A 256 6.96 -20.27 -15.65
N VAL A 257 7.17 -20.10 -16.96
CA VAL A 257 6.11 -19.69 -17.89
C VAL A 257 5.85 -20.79 -18.91
N PRO A 258 4.58 -21.26 -19.04
CA PRO A 258 4.21 -22.23 -20.08
C PRO A 258 4.52 -21.68 -21.48
N ASP A 259 4.94 -22.54 -22.41
CA ASP A 259 5.24 -22.14 -23.80
C ASP A 259 4.06 -21.40 -24.47
N ALA A 260 2.83 -21.78 -24.12
CA ALA A 260 1.62 -21.15 -24.65
C ALA A 260 1.46 -19.68 -24.23
N LEU A 261 2.07 -19.26 -23.11
CA LEU A 261 1.99 -17.90 -22.58
C LEU A 261 3.22 -17.05 -22.90
N ARG A 262 4.29 -17.62 -23.47
CA ARG A 262 5.54 -16.91 -23.84
C ARG A 262 5.41 -15.99 -25.04
N ASN A 263 4.43 -16.20 -25.88
CA ASN A 263 4.27 -15.50 -27.16
C ASN A 263 2.96 -14.71 -27.25
N VAL A 264 2.48 -14.19 -26.12
CA VAL A 264 1.33 -13.29 -26.13
C VAL A 264 1.76 -11.97 -26.74
N ALA A 265 1.24 -11.63 -27.94
CA ALA A 265 1.56 -10.36 -28.59
C ALA A 265 1.09 -9.18 -27.73
N ALA A 266 1.91 -8.13 -27.67
CA ALA A 266 1.45 -6.88 -27.10
C ALA A 266 0.25 -6.37 -27.89
N PHE A 267 -0.88 -6.19 -27.22
CA PHE A 267 -2.04 -5.56 -27.85
C PHE A 267 -1.71 -4.09 -28.09
N LEU A 268 -1.93 -3.62 -29.32
CA LEU A 268 -1.52 -2.28 -29.73
C LEU A 268 -2.44 -1.22 -29.10
N ASP A 269 -1.86 -0.09 -28.71
CA ASP A 269 -2.57 1.15 -28.32
C ASP A 269 -3.18 1.80 -29.59
N GLU A 270 -4.20 1.15 -30.15
CA GLU A 270 -4.89 1.69 -31.32
C GLU A 270 -6.19 2.37 -30.91
N THR A 271 -6.55 3.40 -31.66
CA THR A 271 -7.81 4.10 -31.44
C THR A 271 -9.00 3.20 -31.79
N ASP A 272 -10.09 3.31 -31.04
CA ASP A 272 -11.34 2.55 -31.22
C ASP A 272 -11.80 2.51 -32.72
N GLU A 273 -11.65 3.61 -33.46
CA GLU A 273 -12.07 3.72 -34.85
C GLU A 273 -11.27 2.81 -35.81
N ALA A 274 -9.97 2.60 -35.54
CA ALA A 274 -9.12 1.76 -36.38
C ALA A 274 -9.26 0.28 -36.02
N LEU A 275 -9.50 -0.03 -34.75
CA LEU A 275 -9.49 -1.39 -34.19
C LEU A 275 -10.57 -2.30 -34.82
N ALA A 276 -11.80 -1.79 -35.05
CA ALA A 276 -12.93 -2.59 -35.53
C ALA A 276 -12.67 -3.27 -36.89
N ASP A 277 -11.92 -2.61 -37.78
CA ASP A 277 -11.72 -3.01 -39.17
C ASP A 277 -10.27 -3.41 -39.48
N GLN A 278 -9.39 -3.51 -38.47
CA GLN A 278 -8.02 -3.95 -38.65
C GLN A 278 -7.93 -5.47 -38.55
N PRO A 279 -7.33 -6.16 -39.53
CA PRO A 279 -7.06 -7.59 -39.44
C PRO A 279 -6.02 -7.88 -38.35
N LEU A 280 -6.36 -8.77 -37.41
CA LEU A 280 -5.47 -9.15 -36.28
C LEU A 280 -4.99 -10.59 -36.43
N PRO A 281 -3.68 -10.85 -36.27
CA PRO A 281 -3.13 -12.21 -36.30
C PRO A 281 -3.81 -13.13 -35.28
N GLU A 282 -4.14 -12.62 -34.09
CA GLU A 282 -4.82 -13.31 -33.00
C GLU A 282 -6.24 -13.75 -33.36
N LEU A 283 -6.82 -13.20 -34.43
CA LEU A 283 -8.12 -13.55 -34.98
C LEU A 283 -8.02 -14.27 -36.33
N ASP A 284 -6.90 -14.98 -36.55
CA ASP A 284 -6.61 -15.71 -37.81
C ASP A 284 -6.60 -14.78 -39.04
N GLY A 285 -6.18 -13.52 -38.84
CA GLY A 285 -6.13 -12.48 -39.88
C GLY A 285 -7.49 -11.86 -40.22
N LYS A 286 -8.53 -12.13 -39.43
CA LYS A 286 -9.84 -11.44 -39.55
C LYS A 286 -9.85 -10.16 -38.74
N THR A 287 -10.75 -9.26 -39.12
CA THR A 287 -11.03 -8.07 -38.33
C THR A 287 -11.88 -8.42 -37.11
N PRO A 288 -11.83 -7.62 -35.99
CA PRO A 288 -12.73 -7.79 -34.85
C PRO A 288 -14.21 -7.86 -35.26
N ARG A 289 -14.63 -7.07 -36.27
CA ARG A 289 -16.00 -7.10 -36.83
C ARG A 289 -16.35 -8.45 -37.44
N GLU A 290 -15.47 -9.01 -38.23
CA GLU A 290 -15.67 -10.34 -38.85
C GLU A 290 -15.63 -11.44 -37.78
N ALA A 291 -14.72 -11.35 -36.84
CA ALA A 291 -14.55 -12.33 -35.76
C ALA A 291 -15.72 -12.30 -34.74
N ALA A 292 -16.28 -11.12 -34.43
CA ALA A 292 -17.46 -11.01 -33.58
C ALA A 292 -18.71 -11.70 -34.17
N ALA A 293 -18.82 -11.71 -35.51
CA ALA A 293 -19.89 -12.40 -36.22
C ALA A 293 -19.67 -13.92 -36.33
N ASP A 294 -18.45 -14.42 -36.11
CA ASP A 294 -18.08 -15.84 -36.15
C ASP A 294 -18.15 -16.48 -34.77
N PRO A 295 -19.10 -17.43 -34.52
CA PRO A 295 -19.24 -18.05 -33.20
C PRO A 295 -17.97 -18.73 -32.69
N ALA A 296 -17.08 -19.20 -33.59
CA ALA A 296 -15.82 -19.86 -33.21
C ALA A 296 -14.75 -18.84 -32.75
N LEU A 297 -14.77 -17.61 -33.25
CA LEU A 297 -13.81 -16.55 -32.93
C LEU A 297 -14.35 -15.53 -31.92
N ARG A 298 -15.68 -15.47 -31.72
CA ARG A 298 -16.32 -14.53 -30.79
C ARG A 298 -15.71 -14.55 -29.38
N PRO A 299 -15.39 -15.71 -28.75
CA PRO A 299 -14.72 -15.70 -27.44
C PRO A 299 -13.35 -15.04 -27.48
N ARG A 300 -12.56 -15.25 -28.55
CA ARG A 300 -11.23 -14.66 -28.70
C ARG A 300 -11.28 -13.14 -28.86
N VAL A 301 -12.21 -12.65 -29.69
CA VAL A 301 -12.40 -11.20 -29.85
C VAL A 301 -12.92 -10.55 -28.57
N ALA A 302 -13.76 -11.26 -27.79
CA ALA A 302 -14.20 -10.77 -26.48
C ALA A 302 -13.02 -10.63 -25.51
N CYS A 303 -12.07 -11.56 -25.47
CA CYS A 303 -10.86 -11.45 -24.65
C CYS A 303 -9.98 -10.27 -25.09
N LEU A 304 -9.72 -10.10 -26.39
CA LEU A 304 -8.96 -8.98 -26.92
C LEU A 304 -9.60 -7.62 -26.57
N LEU A 305 -10.93 -7.51 -26.71
CA LEU A 305 -11.62 -6.26 -26.38
C LEU A 305 -11.66 -5.97 -24.86
N LYS A 306 -11.65 -6.99 -24.01
CA LYS A 306 -11.45 -6.78 -22.58
C LYS A 306 -10.08 -6.18 -22.28
N GLU A 307 -9.03 -6.59 -23.00
CA GLU A 307 -7.69 -5.99 -22.89
C GLU A 307 -7.68 -4.53 -23.32
N HIS A 308 -8.33 -4.25 -24.47
CA HIS A 308 -8.47 -2.88 -24.96
C HIS A 308 -9.23 -2.00 -23.96
N ILE A 309 -10.35 -2.48 -23.41
CA ILE A 309 -11.11 -1.76 -22.38
C ILE A 309 -10.25 -1.48 -21.14
N ARG A 310 -9.41 -2.43 -20.71
CA ARG A 310 -8.46 -2.22 -19.59
C ARG A 310 -7.50 -1.07 -19.88
N SER A 311 -6.93 -1.03 -21.09
CA SER A 311 -6.03 0.05 -21.50
C SER A 311 -6.74 1.41 -21.48
N VAL A 312 -7.93 1.48 -22.10
CA VAL A 312 -8.76 2.69 -22.14
C VAL A 312 -9.15 3.15 -20.72
N ASP A 313 -9.59 2.22 -19.88
CA ASP A 313 -9.96 2.55 -18.50
C ASP A 313 -8.76 3.01 -17.67
N ARG A 314 -7.57 2.46 -17.93
CA ARG A 314 -6.32 2.93 -17.30
C ARG A 314 -6.03 4.37 -17.69
N GLN A 315 -6.06 4.71 -18.98
CA GLN A 315 -5.90 6.09 -19.44
C GLN A 315 -6.96 7.02 -18.84
N ARG A 316 -8.23 6.57 -18.78
CA ARG A 316 -9.30 7.30 -18.12
C ARG A 316 -9.01 7.59 -16.65
N ARG A 317 -8.38 6.64 -15.93
CA ARG A 317 -8.06 6.74 -14.51
C ARG A 317 -6.79 7.54 -14.24
N THR A 318 -5.74 7.39 -15.08
CA THR A 318 -4.44 8.01 -14.85
C THR A 318 -4.30 9.38 -15.53
N GLU A 319 -4.93 9.57 -16.69
CA GLU A 319 -4.78 10.80 -17.48
C GLU A 319 -6.04 11.70 -17.43
N GLY A 320 -7.11 11.24 -16.77
CA GLY A 320 -8.37 11.99 -16.68
C GLY A 320 -9.09 12.16 -18.02
N VAL A 321 -8.74 11.37 -19.04
CA VAL A 321 -9.32 11.47 -20.38
C VAL A 321 -10.68 10.79 -20.43
N ASP A 322 -11.73 11.51 -20.84
CA ASP A 322 -13.10 10.96 -20.92
C ASP A 322 -13.29 10.11 -22.19
N ILE A 323 -12.76 8.89 -22.15
CA ILE A 323 -12.87 7.88 -23.21
C ILE A 323 -13.76 6.74 -22.73
N ASP A 324 -14.54 6.14 -23.62
CA ASP A 324 -15.37 4.96 -23.32
C ASP A 324 -15.47 4.06 -24.56
N SER A 325 -15.06 2.81 -24.43
CA SER A 325 -15.12 1.80 -25.51
C SER A 325 -16.52 1.18 -25.70
N ASN A 326 -17.53 1.53 -24.91
CA ASN A 326 -18.89 0.99 -25.04
C ASN A 326 -19.53 1.25 -26.43
N PRO A 327 -19.28 2.38 -27.14
CA PRO A 327 -19.75 2.57 -28.51
C PRO A 327 -19.22 1.50 -29.48
N LEU A 328 -17.93 1.17 -29.40
CA LEU A 328 -17.30 0.11 -30.20
C LEU A 328 -17.94 -1.26 -29.92
N LEU A 329 -18.18 -1.58 -28.65
CA LEU A 329 -18.82 -2.85 -28.27
C LEU A 329 -20.23 -3.00 -28.87
N ARG A 330 -21.03 -1.93 -28.87
CA ARG A 330 -22.36 -1.92 -29.50
C ARG A 330 -22.27 -2.12 -31.01
N GLU A 331 -21.30 -1.48 -31.63
CA GLU A 331 -21.06 -1.60 -33.07
C GLU A 331 -20.69 -3.04 -33.47
N LEU A 332 -19.91 -3.72 -32.66
CA LEU A 332 -19.48 -5.11 -32.83
C LEU A 332 -20.53 -6.13 -32.38
N GLY A 333 -21.63 -5.70 -31.75
CA GLY A 333 -22.67 -6.57 -31.20
C GLY A 333 -22.18 -7.44 -30.02
N LEU A 334 -21.30 -6.89 -29.18
CA LEU A 334 -20.73 -7.52 -27.99
C LEU A 334 -21.34 -6.92 -26.72
N ASP A 335 -22.68 -6.87 -26.68
CA ASP A 335 -23.44 -6.23 -25.59
C ASP A 335 -23.17 -6.84 -24.23
N GLU A 336 -22.70 -8.10 -24.17
CA GLU A 336 -22.30 -8.79 -22.95
C GLU A 336 -21.06 -8.20 -22.26
N LEU A 337 -20.28 -7.39 -22.99
CA LEU A 337 -19.11 -6.69 -22.46
C LEU A 337 -19.41 -5.24 -22.03
N ILE A 338 -20.63 -4.75 -22.27
CA ILE A 338 -20.99 -3.37 -21.94
C ILE A 338 -21.19 -3.23 -20.43
N LEU A 339 -20.30 -2.47 -19.82
CA LEU A 339 -20.34 -2.11 -18.40
C LEU A 339 -20.14 -0.59 -18.25
N PRO A 340 -20.61 0.02 -17.15
CA PRO A 340 -20.32 1.44 -16.89
C PRO A 340 -18.81 1.67 -16.83
N PRO A 341 -18.28 2.71 -17.52
CA PRO A 341 -16.88 3.05 -17.39
C PRO A 341 -16.59 3.50 -15.95
N PRO A 342 -15.37 3.30 -15.45
CA PRO A 342 -15.00 3.78 -14.13
C PRO A 342 -15.11 5.30 -14.07
N PRO A 343 -15.29 5.91 -12.89
CA PRO A 343 -15.18 7.34 -12.73
C PRO A 343 -13.91 7.86 -13.39
N LEU A 344 -13.93 9.09 -13.89
CA LEU A 344 -12.69 9.76 -14.29
C LEU A 344 -11.76 9.71 -13.07
N GLY A 345 -10.52 9.30 -13.29
CA GLY A 345 -9.52 9.50 -12.27
C GLY A 345 -9.45 10.99 -12.01
N PHE A 346 -9.73 11.37 -10.82
CA PHE A 346 -9.15 12.58 -10.33
C PHE A 346 -7.67 12.21 -10.20
N LEU A 347 -6.83 12.79 -11.04
CA LEU A 347 -5.57 13.21 -10.51
C LEU A 347 -6.02 14.09 -9.33
N ASP A 348 -5.97 13.62 -8.10
CA ASP A 348 -5.90 14.55 -7.00
C ASP A 348 -4.83 15.53 -7.45
N GLU A 349 -5.13 16.83 -7.40
CA GLU A 349 -4.10 17.82 -7.72
C GLU A 349 -2.84 17.55 -6.87
N ASP A 350 -2.99 16.80 -5.77
CA ASP A 350 -1.95 16.24 -4.93
C ASP A 350 -1.24 15.00 -5.54
N ASP A 351 -1.91 14.14 -6.36
CA ASP A 351 -1.27 13.02 -7.09
C ASP A 351 -0.76 13.42 -8.49
N ALA A 352 -1.24 14.51 -9.08
CA ALA A 352 -0.73 15.05 -10.34
C ALA A 352 0.65 15.69 -10.18
N ASP A 353 1.04 16.02 -8.97
CA ASP A 353 2.37 16.53 -8.64
C ASP A 353 3.46 15.45 -8.57
N TYR A 354 3.13 14.13 -8.71
CA TYR A 354 4.15 13.07 -8.69
C TYR A 354 4.96 12.96 -9.99
N ASP A 355 4.49 13.54 -11.12
CA ASP A 355 5.27 13.64 -12.37
C ASP A 355 5.82 15.07 -12.63
N GLU A 356 5.40 16.09 -11.89
CA GLU A 356 6.23 17.29 -11.77
C GLU A 356 7.43 16.87 -10.93
N GLU A 357 8.62 16.89 -11.53
CA GLU A 357 9.88 16.89 -10.79
C GLU A 357 9.69 17.84 -9.60
N ILE A 358 9.41 17.27 -8.41
CA ILE A 358 9.34 18.05 -7.17
C ILE A 358 10.62 18.87 -7.17
N PRO A 359 10.56 20.21 -7.27
CA PRO A 359 11.78 20.98 -7.31
C PRO A 359 12.56 20.58 -6.06
N LEU A 360 13.68 19.89 -6.27
CA LEU A 360 14.52 19.36 -5.18
C LEU A 360 14.91 20.47 -4.20
N ASP A 361 14.73 21.73 -4.59
CA ASP A 361 15.06 22.90 -3.80
C ASP A 361 13.95 23.97 -3.81
N PRO A 362 12.82 23.80 -3.10
CA PRO A 362 11.91 24.90 -2.83
C PRO A 362 12.68 25.99 -2.04
N PRO A 363 12.32 27.26 -2.19
CA PRO A 363 12.95 28.32 -1.42
C PRO A 363 12.76 28.06 0.08
N PRO A 364 13.77 28.25 0.94
CA PRO A 364 13.66 27.99 2.37
C PRO A 364 12.59 28.89 2.97
N SER A 365 11.71 28.31 3.78
CA SER A 365 10.64 29.04 4.47
C SER A 365 11.10 29.66 5.80
N GLN A 366 12.26 29.25 6.29
CA GLN A 366 12.80 29.67 7.57
C GLN A 366 14.07 30.51 7.39
N GLU A 367 14.22 31.55 8.23
CA GLU A 367 15.49 32.28 8.35
C GLU A 367 16.57 31.34 8.94
N MET A 368 17.80 31.53 8.50
CA MET A 368 18.94 30.78 9.01
C MET A 368 19.19 31.18 10.46
N LEU A 369 19.20 30.23 11.37
CA LEU A 369 19.48 30.44 12.79
C LEU A 369 20.97 30.73 13.01
N ASP A 370 21.28 31.71 13.85
CA ASP A 370 22.64 31.94 14.28
C ASP A 370 23.04 31.12 15.53
N GLY A 371 24.35 31.01 15.80
CA GLY A 371 24.86 30.06 16.78
C GLY A 371 24.46 30.36 18.24
N GLU A 372 24.16 31.62 18.62
CA GLU A 372 23.82 32.02 20.01
C GLU A 372 22.33 31.77 20.26
N GLU A 373 21.46 32.20 19.37
CA GLU A 373 20.02 31.95 19.40
C GLU A 373 19.70 30.45 19.30
N LEU A 374 20.47 29.70 18.52
CA LEU A 374 20.34 28.26 18.31
C LEU A 374 20.52 27.47 19.60
N ASN A 375 21.57 27.73 20.37
CA ASN A 375 21.82 27.03 21.62
C ASN A 375 20.69 27.26 22.63
N ASP A 376 20.16 28.46 22.71
CA ASP A 376 19.05 28.79 23.61
C ASP A 376 17.77 28.04 23.17
N ARG A 377 17.49 27.96 21.87
CA ARG A 377 16.33 27.23 21.33
C ARG A 377 16.43 25.72 21.50
N ILE A 378 17.60 25.13 21.27
CA ILE A 378 17.81 23.67 21.51
C ILE A 378 17.65 23.36 22.99
N HIS A 379 18.23 24.17 23.89
CA HIS A 379 18.06 23.98 25.32
C HIS A 379 16.61 24.14 25.78
N ALA A 380 15.88 25.10 25.23
CA ALA A 380 14.47 25.27 25.51
C ALA A 380 13.65 24.07 25.00
N ALA A 381 13.92 23.62 23.78
CA ALA A 381 13.24 22.45 23.20
C ALA A 381 13.50 21.15 23.98
N THR A 382 14.74 20.91 24.41
CA THR A 382 15.09 19.69 25.16
C THR A 382 14.51 19.66 26.58
N GLY A 383 14.12 20.80 27.16
CA GLY A 383 13.50 20.92 28.48
C GLY A 383 11.97 20.94 28.47
N ASP A 384 11.33 21.03 27.33
CA ASP A 384 9.86 21.13 27.21
C ASP A 384 9.22 19.78 26.86
N GLU A 385 8.84 19.02 27.89
CA GLU A 385 8.16 17.72 27.75
C GLU A 385 6.82 17.84 26.97
N ALA A 386 6.12 18.96 27.08
CA ALA A 386 4.87 19.18 26.37
C ALA A 386 5.11 19.46 24.87
N LEU A 387 6.20 20.13 24.53
CA LEU A 387 6.65 20.29 23.14
C LEU A 387 7.04 18.93 22.54
N TRP A 388 7.81 18.13 23.27
CA TRP A 388 8.23 16.81 22.82
C TRP A 388 7.05 15.89 22.51
N ASN A 389 6.08 15.79 23.42
CA ASN A 389 4.88 14.98 23.21
C ASN A 389 4.07 15.45 21.98
N ARG A 390 4.01 16.76 21.72
CA ARG A 390 3.32 17.28 20.52
C ARG A 390 4.09 16.98 19.24
N LEU A 391 5.42 17.11 19.26
CA LEU A 391 6.29 16.79 18.12
C LEU A 391 6.24 15.31 17.81
N GLU A 392 6.35 14.44 18.80
CA GLU A 392 6.31 12.98 18.63
C GLU A 392 5.01 12.52 17.96
N ILE A 393 3.87 13.11 18.33
CA ILE A 393 2.59 12.79 17.70
C ILE A 393 2.52 13.31 16.26
N ARG A 394 3.00 14.53 16.00
CA ARG A 394 2.91 15.16 14.68
C ARG A 394 3.97 14.68 13.68
N LEU A 395 5.10 14.26 14.17
CA LEU A 395 6.20 13.76 13.36
C LEU A 395 6.25 12.23 13.35
N ALA A 396 5.15 11.57 13.74
CA ALA A 396 5.07 10.12 13.77
C ALA A 396 5.50 9.52 12.43
N ASP A 397 4.99 10.06 11.32
CA ASP A 397 5.31 9.59 9.97
C ASP A 397 6.79 9.81 9.60
N VAL A 398 7.37 10.95 10.00
CA VAL A 398 8.82 11.21 9.83
C VAL A 398 9.66 10.29 10.71
N LEU A 399 9.24 10.06 11.94
CA LEU A 399 9.94 9.15 12.85
C LEU A 399 9.80 7.70 12.37
N ASP A 400 8.66 7.33 11.79
CA ASP A 400 8.44 6.01 11.18
C ASP A 400 9.27 5.84 9.90
N ALA A 401 9.43 6.89 9.09
CA ALA A 401 10.31 6.85 7.92
C ALA A 401 11.78 6.53 8.28
N PHE A 402 12.24 6.84 9.49
CA PHE A 402 13.56 6.40 9.96
C PHE A 402 13.64 4.89 10.16
N ASN A 403 12.51 4.18 10.30
CA ASN A 403 12.50 2.73 10.36
C ASN A 403 12.94 2.11 9.03
N ASP A 404 12.73 2.78 7.90
CA ASP A 404 13.22 2.36 6.59
C ASP A 404 14.75 2.41 6.49
N LEU A 405 15.40 3.08 7.46
CA LEU A 405 16.84 3.11 7.61
C LEU A 405 17.38 2.00 8.55
N THR A 406 16.52 1.10 9.07
CA THR A 406 16.92 0.07 10.06
C THR A 406 18.00 -0.87 9.55
N ASP A 407 18.04 -1.17 8.26
CA ASP A 407 19.12 -1.94 7.65
C ASP A 407 20.49 -1.28 7.82
N LYS A 408 20.48 0.03 7.92
CA LYS A 408 21.66 0.88 8.04
C LYS A 408 21.97 1.19 9.50
N LEU A 409 20.94 1.29 10.37
CA LEU A 409 21.03 1.69 11.78
C LEU A 409 20.52 0.60 12.72
N ASN A 410 21.06 0.52 13.92
CA ASN A 410 20.51 -0.32 14.99
C ASN A 410 19.58 0.48 15.90
N ALA A 411 18.82 -0.22 16.78
CA ALA A 411 17.84 0.41 17.65
C ALA A 411 18.38 1.56 18.52
N ASN A 412 19.63 1.46 18.98
CA ASN A 412 20.27 2.54 19.76
C ASN A 412 20.62 3.75 18.91
N GLU A 413 21.10 3.53 17.69
CA GLU A 413 21.42 4.58 16.72
C GLU A 413 20.14 5.30 16.29
N LEU A 414 19.08 4.54 16.03
CA LEU A 414 17.77 5.07 15.69
C LEU A 414 17.17 5.92 16.82
N GLU A 415 17.20 5.44 18.07
CA GLU A 415 16.72 6.20 19.24
C GLU A 415 17.47 7.52 19.44
N VAL A 416 18.80 7.50 19.27
CA VAL A 416 19.63 8.72 19.36
C VAL A 416 19.30 9.69 18.21
N LEU A 417 19.13 9.18 16.99
CA LEU A 417 18.76 9.98 15.83
C LEU A 417 17.38 10.63 16.02
N GLN A 418 16.36 9.86 16.36
CA GLN A 418 15.00 10.35 16.59
C GLN A 418 14.96 11.45 17.65
N GLY A 419 15.60 11.23 18.79
CA GLY A 419 15.69 12.23 19.86
C GLY A 419 16.40 13.52 19.40
N THR A 420 17.46 13.38 18.61
CA THR A 420 18.19 14.54 18.07
C THR A 420 17.36 15.32 17.05
N VAL A 421 16.65 14.62 16.17
CA VAL A 421 15.75 15.24 15.18
C VAL A 421 14.63 15.99 15.88
N LEU A 422 13.98 15.39 16.88
CA LEU A 422 12.93 16.07 17.66
C LEU A 422 13.43 17.38 18.29
N ALA A 423 14.62 17.37 18.86
CA ALA A 423 15.23 18.56 19.43
C ALA A 423 15.55 19.63 18.36
N ALA A 424 16.09 19.23 17.21
CA ALA A 424 16.39 20.14 16.11
C ALA A 424 15.12 20.77 15.51
N LEU A 425 14.07 19.97 15.29
CA LEU A 425 12.80 20.45 14.78
C LEU A 425 12.06 21.34 15.80
N GLY A 426 12.17 21.03 17.09
CA GLY A 426 11.66 21.90 18.15
C GLY A 426 12.37 23.27 18.21
N ALA A 427 13.66 23.30 17.91
CA ALA A 427 14.43 24.55 17.82
C ALA A 427 14.03 25.40 16.59
N LEU A 428 13.77 24.75 15.44
CA LEU A 428 13.29 25.43 14.23
C LEU A 428 11.87 25.98 14.39
N HIS A 429 10.99 25.23 15.04
CA HIS A 429 9.56 25.53 15.12
C HIS A 429 9.04 25.55 16.56
N PRO A 430 9.51 26.48 17.43
CA PRO A 430 9.12 26.51 18.83
C PRO A 430 7.62 26.75 19.04
N ASP A 431 6.98 27.50 18.16
CA ASP A 431 5.56 27.89 18.26
C ASP A 431 4.62 26.95 17.48
N GLN A 432 5.15 26.05 16.69
CA GLN A 432 4.42 25.07 15.85
C GLN A 432 3.15 25.63 15.19
N PRO A 433 3.26 26.25 14.02
CA PRO A 433 2.09 26.74 13.30
C PRO A 433 1.12 25.60 12.99
N PRO A 434 -0.20 25.85 13.01
CA PRO A 434 -1.18 24.88 12.53
C PRO A 434 -0.87 24.49 11.08
N GLY A 435 -0.84 23.19 10.78
CA GLY A 435 -0.53 22.70 9.44
C GLY A 435 0.96 22.41 9.19
N TYR A 436 1.80 22.40 10.22
CA TYR A 436 3.16 21.86 10.13
C TYR A 436 3.10 20.33 10.06
N ASP A 437 3.38 19.79 8.88
CA ASP A 437 3.33 18.35 8.59
C ASP A 437 4.44 18.04 7.57
N PRO A 438 5.66 17.70 8.01
CA PRO A 438 6.78 17.43 7.12
C PRO A 438 6.53 16.15 6.32
N ASP A 439 6.95 16.18 5.07
CA ASP A 439 6.78 15.09 4.12
C ASP A 439 7.88 14.03 4.28
N PRO A 440 7.58 12.83 4.78
CA PRO A 440 8.56 11.77 4.99
C PRO A 440 9.15 11.26 3.68
N GLU A 441 8.39 11.19 2.59
CA GLU A 441 8.88 10.69 1.30
C GLU A 441 9.89 11.65 0.69
N ARG A 442 9.63 12.95 0.75
CA ARG A 442 10.57 13.97 0.30
C ARG A 442 11.86 13.97 1.12
N MET A 443 11.74 13.75 2.43
CA MET A 443 12.91 13.59 3.31
C MET A 443 13.75 12.37 2.92
N LEU A 444 13.12 11.21 2.70
CA LEU A 444 13.81 9.98 2.29
C LEU A 444 14.44 10.13 0.90
N ALA A 445 13.73 10.72 -0.06
CA ALA A 445 14.27 10.99 -1.38
C ALA A 445 15.53 11.87 -1.33
N ARG A 446 15.54 12.89 -0.45
CA ARG A 446 16.72 13.73 -0.24
C ARG A 446 17.87 12.94 0.42
N TYR A 447 17.57 12.11 1.41
CA TYR A 447 18.53 11.21 2.02
C TYR A 447 19.21 10.32 0.96
N ASP A 448 18.43 9.66 0.13
CA ASP A 448 18.94 8.76 -0.92
C ASP A 448 19.74 9.50 -1.99
N ALA A 449 19.31 10.70 -2.37
CA ALA A 449 20.04 11.54 -3.31
C ALA A 449 21.43 11.91 -2.76
N TRP A 450 21.54 12.25 -1.49
CA TRP A 450 22.82 12.57 -0.86
C TRP A 450 23.72 11.35 -0.71
N ILE A 451 23.19 10.22 -0.21
CA ILE A 451 23.96 8.96 -0.13
C ILE A 451 24.47 8.54 -1.51
N SER A 452 23.65 8.67 -2.55
CA SER A 452 24.03 8.31 -3.92
C SER A 452 25.05 9.29 -4.55
N SER A 453 25.08 10.54 -4.08
CA SER A 453 26.00 11.58 -4.56
C SER A 453 27.37 11.54 -3.90
N GLY A 454 27.56 10.78 -2.82
CA GLY A 454 28.84 10.58 -2.16
C GLY A 454 29.82 9.89 -3.12
N GLY A 455 30.91 10.57 -3.47
CA GLY A 455 31.94 10.01 -4.36
C GLY A 455 32.95 9.18 -3.58
N ASP A 456 33.49 8.12 -4.19
CA ASP A 456 34.53 7.23 -3.61
C ASP A 456 35.78 7.95 -3.12
N GLN A 457 35.95 9.24 -3.44
CA GLN A 457 37.15 10.05 -3.12
C GLN A 457 36.83 11.20 -2.13
N GLU A 458 35.59 11.42 -1.75
CA GLU A 458 35.20 12.48 -0.81
C GLU A 458 35.51 12.01 0.62
N SER A 459 36.19 12.85 1.43
CA SER A 459 36.34 12.53 2.85
C SER A 459 34.99 12.70 3.58
N LEU A 460 34.75 11.92 4.64
CA LEU A 460 33.51 12.04 5.44
C LEU A 460 33.25 13.49 5.90
N GLY A 461 34.31 14.22 6.32
CA GLY A 461 34.18 15.62 6.71
C GLY A 461 33.67 16.50 5.57
N ALA A 462 34.32 16.42 4.39
CA ALA A 462 33.91 17.19 3.21
C ALA A 462 32.45 16.85 2.76
N TYR A 463 32.09 15.59 2.84
CA TYR A 463 30.73 15.12 2.57
C TYR A 463 29.72 15.74 3.53
N VAL A 464 29.99 15.67 4.85
CA VAL A 464 29.11 16.23 5.89
C VAL A 464 29.00 17.74 5.76
N ASP A 465 30.10 18.46 5.56
CA ASP A 465 30.10 19.91 5.36
C ASP A 465 29.23 20.32 4.17
N ARG A 466 29.30 19.55 3.07
CA ARG A 466 28.49 19.80 1.89
C ARG A 466 27.01 19.61 2.15
N ILE A 467 26.57 18.46 2.69
CA ILE A 467 25.15 18.20 2.94
C ILE A 467 24.57 19.16 3.98
N PHE A 468 25.34 19.55 5.00
CA PHE A 468 24.90 20.53 6.00
C PHE A 468 24.70 21.92 5.38
N ALA A 469 25.61 22.33 4.48
CA ALA A 469 25.43 23.59 3.75
C ALA A 469 24.18 23.58 2.86
N GLU A 470 23.86 22.44 2.23
CA GLU A 470 22.66 22.29 1.39
C GLU A 470 21.35 22.38 2.19
N THR A 471 21.33 22.06 3.49
CA THR A 471 20.16 22.25 4.36
C THR A 471 19.78 23.71 4.56
N ARG A 472 20.70 24.63 4.28
CA ARG A 472 20.62 26.06 4.63
C ARG A 472 20.41 26.34 6.13
N GLN A 473 20.67 25.33 6.96
CA GLN A 473 20.70 25.40 8.42
C GLN A 473 21.99 24.71 8.95
N PRO A 474 23.19 25.07 8.44
CA PRO A 474 24.40 24.34 8.78
C PRO A 474 24.72 24.39 10.27
N ALA A 475 24.52 25.54 10.93
CA ALA A 475 24.75 25.67 12.36
C ALA A 475 23.82 24.77 13.19
N LEU A 476 22.55 24.60 12.77
CA LEU A 476 21.63 23.69 13.41
C LEU A 476 22.04 22.23 13.21
N CYS A 477 22.50 21.88 12.01
CA CYS A 477 23.00 20.53 11.72
C CYS A 477 24.25 20.21 12.56
N GLU A 478 25.19 21.14 12.68
CA GLU A 478 26.40 21.00 13.52
C GLU A 478 26.03 20.83 15.00
N ALA A 479 25.17 21.68 15.54
CA ALA A 479 24.75 21.60 16.93
C ALA A 479 23.97 20.31 17.23
N ALA A 480 23.10 19.87 16.32
CA ALA A 480 22.37 18.62 16.45
C ALA A 480 23.31 17.39 16.32
N ALA A 481 24.30 17.42 15.43
CA ALA A 481 25.33 16.41 15.32
C ALA A 481 26.18 16.31 16.60
N ASP A 482 26.58 17.46 17.18
CA ASP A 482 27.30 17.53 18.45
C ASP A 482 26.44 16.96 19.59
N MET A 483 25.16 17.26 19.65
CA MET A 483 24.23 16.71 20.63
C MET A 483 24.10 15.19 20.49
N MET A 484 24.02 14.67 19.27
CA MET A 484 23.96 13.23 19.01
C MET A 484 25.23 12.53 19.51
N MET A 485 26.41 13.09 19.22
CA MET A 485 27.69 12.57 19.69
C MET A 485 27.87 12.71 21.20
N PHE A 486 27.28 13.75 21.80
CA PHE A 486 27.29 13.94 23.26
C PHE A 486 26.37 12.94 23.99
N THR A 487 25.22 12.65 23.41
CA THR A 487 24.27 11.62 23.91
C THR A 487 24.94 10.24 23.97
N GLU A 488 25.77 9.89 22.97
CA GLU A 488 26.60 8.68 23.01
C GLU A 488 27.46 8.61 24.26
N LYS A 489 28.14 9.72 24.60
CA LYS A 489 29.04 9.78 25.77
C LYS A 489 28.29 9.69 27.09
N GLN A 490 27.10 10.29 27.18
CA GLN A 490 26.32 10.29 28.44
C GLN A 490 25.58 8.98 28.68
N THR A 491 24.97 8.41 27.66
CA THR A 491 24.11 7.23 27.78
C THR A 491 24.88 5.92 27.66
N GLY A 492 26.12 5.96 27.14
CA GLY A 492 26.91 4.78 26.81
C GLY A 492 26.39 4.00 25.61
N LYS A 493 25.38 4.52 24.91
CA LYS A 493 24.85 3.96 23.65
C LYS A 493 25.81 4.27 22.52
N LYS A 494 26.69 3.32 22.18
CA LYS A 494 27.74 3.54 21.18
C LYS A 494 27.16 3.58 19.78
N LEU A 495 27.48 4.65 19.04
CA LEU A 495 27.25 4.76 17.61
C LEU A 495 28.36 4.00 16.86
N ARG A 496 27.99 3.26 15.82
CA ARG A 496 28.97 2.53 15.01
C ARG A 496 29.70 3.48 14.07
N PRO A 497 31.02 3.59 14.09
CA PRO A 497 31.78 4.52 13.23
C PRO A 497 31.42 4.39 11.74
N LYS A 498 31.13 3.16 11.29
CA LYS A 498 30.72 2.88 9.90
C LYS A 498 29.32 3.38 9.53
N LYS A 499 28.55 3.85 10.50
CA LYS A 499 27.17 4.34 10.31
C LYS A 499 27.04 5.84 10.54
N ILE A 500 28.12 6.52 10.90
CA ILE A 500 28.10 7.98 11.18
C ILE A 500 27.64 8.75 9.95
N GLU A 501 28.09 8.36 8.76
CA GLU A 501 27.66 8.98 7.50
C GLU A 501 26.13 8.89 7.32
N ALA A 502 25.55 7.69 7.48
CA ALA A 502 24.11 7.49 7.37
C ALA A 502 23.33 8.28 8.42
N LEU A 503 23.85 8.36 9.66
CA LEU A 503 23.23 9.14 10.75
C LEU A 503 23.21 10.63 10.44
N PHE A 504 24.33 11.19 9.99
CA PHE A 504 24.40 12.62 9.67
C PHE A 504 23.58 12.96 8.44
N THR A 505 23.55 12.07 7.44
CA THR A 505 22.70 12.26 6.25
C THR A 505 21.22 12.24 6.61
N ALA A 506 20.79 11.31 7.46
CA ALA A 506 19.38 11.25 7.92
C ALA A 506 18.99 12.48 8.75
N LEU A 507 19.88 12.94 9.64
CA LEU A 507 19.70 14.17 10.40
C LEU A 507 19.58 15.39 9.48
N ALA A 508 20.49 15.53 8.52
CA ALA A 508 20.49 16.61 7.56
C ALA A 508 19.21 16.59 6.70
N ALA A 509 18.75 15.44 6.26
CA ALA A 509 17.52 15.30 5.46
C ALA A 509 16.29 15.77 6.25
N ALA A 510 16.17 15.40 7.52
CA ALA A 510 15.07 15.86 8.37
C ALA A 510 15.10 17.40 8.61
N ILE A 511 16.28 17.95 8.85
CA ILE A 511 16.45 19.40 9.03
C ILE A 511 16.18 20.15 7.71
N TRP A 512 16.62 19.61 6.59
CA TRP A 512 16.38 20.15 5.26
C TRP A 512 14.88 20.21 4.98
N GLU A 513 14.17 19.11 5.21
CA GLU A 513 12.72 19.05 5.03
C GLU A 513 12.02 20.11 5.88
N ALA A 514 12.36 20.20 7.15
CA ALA A 514 11.77 21.19 8.07
C ALA A 514 12.08 22.65 7.68
N ALA A 515 13.29 22.92 7.19
CA ALA A 515 13.71 24.27 6.78
C ALA A 515 13.03 24.73 5.46
N HIS A 516 12.65 23.78 4.60
CA HIS A 516 12.00 24.05 3.31
C HIS A 516 10.47 23.92 3.36
N TRP A 517 9.90 23.71 4.52
CA TRP A 517 8.46 23.63 4.72
C TRP A 517 7.76 24.92 4.29
N PRO A 518 6.73 24.87 3.44
CA PRO A 518 5.97 26.06 3.08
C PRO A 518 5.22 26.59 4.32
N PRO A 519 5.20 27.91 4.56
CA PRO A 519 4.41 28.47 5.63
C PRO A 519 2.94 28.11 5.42
N ALA A 520 2.25 27.71 6.50
CA ALA A 520 0.84 27.38 6.46
C ALA A 520 0.09 28.41 5.61
N ARG A 521 -0.62 27.99 4.57
CA ARG A 521 -1.49 28.87 3.78
C ARG A 521 -2.51 29.45 4.76
N ALA A 522 -2.41 30.77 5.00
CA ALA A 522 -3.26 31.52 5.92
C ALA A 522 -4.72 31.55 5.48
#